data_09324468f69e2c125724982a05eebd63
#
_entry.id   09324468f69e2c125724982a05eebd63
#
_cell.length_a   1.000
_cell.length_b   1.000
_cell.length_c   1.000
_cell.angle_alpha   90.00
_cell.angle_beta   90.00
_cell.angle_gamma   90.00
#
_symmetry.space_group_name_H-M   'P 1'
#
loop_
_entity.id
_entity.type
_entity.pdbx_description
1 polymer ?
#
loop_
_entity_poly.entity_id
_entity_poly.type
_entity_poly.pdbx_seq_one_letter_code
_entity_poly.pdbx_strand_id
1 'polypeptide(L)'
;MRTPLLLACLLLPSLARPASEPFPVSPTVPAVAHPPADAPGFVPLFNGQDLAGWRTKGNWVYEADGTVTLKPRPGETGWKRFDAYLFTERKYRNFVLDLEFKFERTGNSGVFFRVADPLNPVDRGIELQILDTHGLAKPGHHDCGGIIRAMAAARNMVKPAGEWNRYTLTLQADLLQVDFNGERTIMLALDKSPMKDRPADGHIGFQDEAKRVWYRGVRIKELK
;
A
#
# COMPACT_ATOMS: atom_id res chain seq x y z
N MET A 1 -19.30 -61.09 -44.21
CA MET A 1 -18.83 -61.10 -42.82
C MET A 1 -17.95 -59.87 -42.56
N ARG A 2 -18.46 -58.90 -41.84
CA ARG A 2 -17.70 -57.67 -41.51
C ARG A 2 -17.47 -57.68 -40.00
N THR A 3 -16.20 -57.75 -39.60
CA THR A 3 -15.74 -57.73 -38.20
C THR A 3 -15.76 -56.27 -37.66
N PRO A 4 -16.30 -55.99 -36.48
CA PRO A 4 -16.23 -54.64 -35.90
C PRO A 4 -14.88 -54.42 -35.23
N LEU A 5 -14.28 -53.28 -35.54
CA LEU A 5 -13.07 -52.76 -34.89
C LEU A 5 -13.44 -52.15 -33.55
N LEU A 6 -12.96 -52.75 -32.46
CA LEU A 6 -13.08 -52.18 -31.10
C LEU A 6 -12.05 -51.04 -30.94
N LEU A 7 -12.55 -49.83 -30.78
CA LEU A 7 -11.74 -48.64 -30.43
C LEU A 7 -11.51 -48.65 -28.94
N ALA A 8 -10.32 -49.01 -28.48
CA ALA A 8 -9.94 -48.92 -27.08
C ALA A 8 -9.64 -47.45 -26.70
N CYS A 9 -10.47 -46.89 -25.91
CA CYS A 9 -10.27 -45.53 -25.33
C CYS A 9 -9.23 -45.63 -24.20
N LEU A 10 -7.99 -45.19 -24.47
CA LEU A 10 -6.93 -45.04 -23.47
C LEU A 10 -7.25 -43.81 -22.60
N LEU A 11 -7.72 -44.03 -21.39
CA LEU A 11 -7.82 -43.04 -20.34
C LEU A 11 -6.40 -42.70 -19.83
N LEU A 12 -5.88 -41.56 -20.24
CA LEU A 12 -4.67 -41.02 -19.65
C LEU A 12 -4.98 -40.56 -18.19
N PRO A 13 -4.12 -40.90 -17.21
CA PRO A 13 -4.31 -40.42 -15.86
C PRO A 13 -4.10 -38.89 -15.83
N SER A 14 -5.07 -38.19 -15.30
CA SER A 14 -4.98 -36.77 -14.96
C SER A 14 -3.85 -36.56 -13.97
N LEU A 15 -2.75 -35.94 -14.41
CA LEU A 15 -1.69 -35.46 -13.52
C LEU A 15 -2.28 -34.32 -12.68
N ALA A 16 -2.70 -34.63 -11.46
CA ALA A 16 -3.04 -33.65 -10.46
C ALA A 16 -1.82 -32.73 -10.26
N ARG A 17 -2.02 -31.42 -10.56
CA ARG A 17 -1.05 -30.37 -10.29
C ARG A 17 -0.73 -30.38 -8.80
N PRO A 18 0.55 -30.40 -8.37
CA PRO A 18 0.85 -30.33 -6.95
C PRO A 18 0.28 -29.00 -6.39
N ALA A 19 -0.45 -29.11 -5.28
CA ALA A 19 -0.92 -27.94 -4.54
C ALA A 19 0.33 -27.09 -4.23
N SER A 20 0.29 -25.80 -4.60
CA SER A 20 1.34 -24.86 -4.26
C SER A 20 1.58 -24.94 -2.75
N GLU A 21 2.82 -25.22 -2.35
CA GLU A 21 3.17 -25.22 -0.93
C GLU A 21 2.75 -23.88 -0.30
N PRO A 22 2.15 -23.91 0.89
CA PRO A 22 1.81 -22.67 1.57
C PRO A 22 3.13 -21.95 1.90
N PHE A 23 3.23 -20.68 1.50
CA PHE A 23 4.33 -19.81 1.92
C PHE A 23 4.51 -19.94 3.44
N PRO A 24 5.75 -20.03 3.95
CA PRO A 24 5.97 -20.17 5.38
C PRO A 24 5.31 -19.00 6.11
N VAL A 25 4.31 -19.31 6.91
CA VAL A 25 3.69 -18.35 7.84
C VAL A 25 4.76 -18.03 8.86
N SER A 26 5.28 -16.79 8.82
CA SER A 26 6.27 -16.34 9.77
C SER A 26 5.73 -16.48 11.20
N PRO A 27 6.41 -17.21 12.09
CA PRO A 27 5.95 -17.32 13.46
C PRO A 27 6.11 -15.97 14.16
N THR A 28 5.09 -15.55 14.90
CA THR A 28 5.06 -14.38 15.80
C THR A 28 5.63 -13.10 15.19
N VAL A 29 4.74 -12.30 14.58
CA VAL A 29 5.07 -10.92 14.19
C VAL A 29 5.39 -10.14 15.48
N PRO A 30 6.61 -9.59 15.65
CA PRO A 30 6.94 -8.89 16.87
C PRO A 30 6.09 -7.61 16.99
N ALA A 31 5.57 -7.37 18.17
CA ALA A 31 4.99 -6.07 18.49
C ALA A 31 6.07 -4.99 18.32
N VAL A 32 5.77 -3.95 17.57
CA VAL A 32 6.69 -2.85 17.29
C VAL A 32 6.02 -1.53 17.69
N ALA A 33 6.72 -0.76 18.52
CA ALA A 33 6.25 0.58 18.86
C ALA A 33 6.42 1.52 17.66
N HIS A 34 5.34 2.21 17.29
CA HIS A 34 5.44 3.35 16.37
C HIS A 34 6.30 4.47 16.99
N PRO A 35 7.00 5.26 16.17
CA PRO A 35 7.78 6.40 16.69
C PRO A 35 6.91 7.35 17.52
N PRO A 36 7.34 7.78 18.72
CA PRO A 36 6.59 8.77 19.50
C PRO A 36 6.48 10.10 18.74
N ALA A 37 5.52 10.95 19.11
CA ALA A 37 5.24 12.18 18.39
C ALA A 37 6.46 13.11 18.30
N ASP A 38 7.28 13.14 19.34
CA ASP A 38 8.50 13.93 19.50
C ASP A 38 9.78 13.19 19.05
N ALA A 39 9.67 12.05 18.37
CA ALA A 39 10.82 11.28 17.90
C ALA A 39 11.77 12.16 17.06
N PRO A 40 13.08 12.18 17.36
CA PRO A 40 14.01 13.08 16.70
C PRO A 40 14.21 12.77 15.23
N GLY A 41 14.41 13.82 14.43
CA GLY A 41 14.71 13.76 13.02
C GLY A 41 13.49 13.58 12.12
N PHE A 42 12.28 13.49 12.64
CA PHE A 42 11.06 13.58 11.84
C PHE A 42 10.70 15.04 11.53
N VAL A 43 10.30 15.28 10.29
CA VAL A 43 9.72 16.54 9.84
C VAL A 43 8.32 16.29 9.26
N PRO A 44 7.33 17.18 9.54
CA PRO A 44 6.03 17.09 8.92
C PRO A 44 6.14 17.18 7.39
N LEU A 45 5.32 16.41 6.67
CA LEU A 45 5.20 16.52 5.21
C LEU A 45 4.14 17.53 4.78
N PHE A 46 3.23 17.92 5.67
CA PHE A 46 2.30 19.03 5.48
C PHE A 46 2.73 20.22 6.34
N ASN A 47 2.59 21.43 5.82
CA ASN A 47 3.05 22.68 6.46
C ASN A 47 2.12 23.18 7.59
N GLY A 48 1.00 22.50 7.82
CA GLY A 48 0.02 22.90 8.84
C GLY A 48 -1.00 23.97 8.40
N GLN A 49 -0.97 24.38 7.11
CA GLN A 49 -1.82 25.44 6.58
C GLN A 49 -2.55 25.03 5.29
N ASP A 50 -1.83 24.45 4.36
CA ASP A 50 -2.33 24.10 3.03
C ASP A 50 -1.58 22.90 2.42
N LEU A 51 -1.71 22.69 1.13
CA LEU A 51 -1.05 21.62 0.38
C LEU A 51 0.25 22.09 -0.32
N ALA A 52 0.87 23.19 0.10
CA ALA A 52 2.15 23.62 -0.46
C ALA A 52 3.22 22.52 -0.32
N GLY A 53 4.00 22.27 -1.39
CA GLY A 53 4.93 21.14 -1.48
C GLY A 53 4.30 19.84 -2.00
N TRP A 54 3.00 19.89 -2.31
CA TRP A 54 2.25 18.80 -2.91
C TRP A 54 1.58 19.25 -4.23
N ARG A 55 1.32 18.30 -5.12
CA ARG A 55 0.62 18.52 -6.40
C ARG A 55 -0.53 17.53 -6.56
N THR A 56 -1.64 18.02 -7.08
CA THR A 56 -2.84 17.24 -7.39
C THR A 56 -3.77 18.03 -8.28
N LYS A 57 -4.64 17.37 -9.07
CA LYS A 57 -5.87 17.91 -9.65
C LYS A 57 -7.12 17.32 -8.98
N GLY A 58 -6.92 16.43 -7.99
CA GLY A 58 -7.99 15.88 -7.17
C GLY A 58 -8.57 16.90 -6.19
N ASN A 59 -9.61 16.49 -5.50
CA ASN A 59 -10.24 17.32 -4.48
C ASN A 59 -9.73 16.99 -3.08
N TRP A 60 -8.41 17.15 -2.89
CA TRP A 60 -7.76 17.07 -1.60
C TRP A 60 -7.86 18.39 -0.86
N VAL A 61 -8.17 18.33 0.42
CA VAL A 61 -8.39 19.51 1.26
C VAL A 61 -7.58 19.36 2.55
N TYR A 62 -6.82 20.42 2.89
CA TYR A 62 -6.24 20.56 4.23
C TYR A 62 -7.29 21.15 5.17
N GLU A 63 -7.66 20.41 6.21
CA GLU A 63 -8.70 20.81 7.16
C GLU A 63 -8.11 21.55 8.35
N ALA A 64 -8.93 22.36 9.01
CA ALA A 64 -8.50 23.16 10.17
C ALA A 64 -8.02 22.34 11.38
N ASP A 65 -8.39 21.06 11.47
CA ASP A 65 -7.94 20.12 12.50
C ASP A 65 -6.59 19.45 12.19
N GLY A 66 -5.94 19.83 11.08
CA GLY A 66 -4.67 19.28 10.63
C GLY A 66 -4.77 17.99 9.84
N THR A 67 -5.97 17.56 9.46
CA THR A 67 -6.16 16.42 8.56
C THR A 67 -6.09 16.84 7.10
N VAL A 68 -5.63 15.91 6.25
CA VAL A 68 -5.76 16.03 4.79
C VAL A 68 -6.81 15.03 4.34
N THR A 69 -7.84 15.54 3.68
CA THR A 69 -9.02 14.76 3.32
C THR A 69 -9.21 14.73 1.81
N LEU A 70 -9.40 13.55 1.24
CA LEU A 70 -9.96 13.41 -0.10
C LEU A 70 -11.49 13.55 -0.02
N LYS A 71 -12.04 14.54 -0.73
CA LYS A 71 -13.48 14.78 -0.87
C LYS A 71 -13.89 14.55 -2.34
N PRO A 72 -14.23 13.32 -2.76
CA PRO A 72 -14.57 13.04 -4.16
C PRO A 72 -15.68 13.97 -4.67
N ARG A 73 -15.53 14.46 -5.89
CA ARG A 73 -16.57 15.26 -6.54
C ARG A 73 -17.66 14.35 -7.12
N PRO A 74 -18.89 14.79 -7.27
CA PRO A 74 -19.94 14.02 -7.93
C PRO A 74 -19.50 13.51 -9.31
N GLY A 75 -19.69 12.22 -9.58
CA GLY A 75 -19.32 11.57 -10.84
C GLY A 75 -17.87 11.10 -10.95
N GLU A 76 -17.00 11.44 -10.01
CA GLU A 76 -15.65 10.86 -9.96
C GLU A 76 -15.70 9.40 -9.55
N THR A 77 -14.98 8.55 -10.30
CA THR A 77 -14.88 7.09 -10.04
C THR A 77 -13.56 6.51 -10.49
N GLY A 78 -13.11 5.48 -9.79
CA GLY A 78 -11.99 4.61 -10.21
C GLY A 78 -10.61 5.21 -10.04
N TRP A 79 -9.62 4.35 -10.13
CA TRP A 79 -8.23 4.61 -9.77
C TRP A 79 -7.34 5.19 -10.90
N LYS A 80 -7.79 5.15 -12.17
CA LYS A 80 -6.96 5.60 -13.31
C LYS A 80 -6.86 7.12 -13.46
N ARG A 81 -7.23 7.86 -12.44
CA ARG A 81 -7.17 9.32 -12.36
C ARG A 81 -5.86 9.78 -11.74
N PHE A 82 -4.72 9.39 -12.34
CA PHE A 82 -3.39 9.57 -11.76
C PHE A 82 -3.01 11.02 -11.46
N ASP A 83 -3.52 11.98 -12.23
CA ASP A 83 -3.33 13.41 -11.97
C ASP A 83 -4.14 13.94 -10.78
N ALA A 84 -5.13 13.17 -10.31
CA ALA A 84 -5.90 13.45 -9.11
C ALA A 84 -5.24 12.91 -7.82
N TYR A 85 -4.23 12.05 -7.92
CA TYR A 85 -3.47 11.60 -6.76
C TYR A 85 -2.74 12.80 -6.14
N LEU A 86 -2.46 12.72 -4.83
CA LEU A 86 -1.72 13.74 -4.11
C LEU A 86 -0.27 13.31 -3.99
N PHE A 87 0.66 13.94 -4.71
CA PHE A 87 2.08 13.62 -4.71
C PHE A 87 2.92 14.74 -4.15
N THR A 88 3.98 14.40 -3.37
CA THR A 88 5.01 15.38 -2.99
C THR A 88 5.70 15.93 -4.22
N GLU A 89 6.06 17.22 -4.22
CA GLU A 89 6.92 17.81 -5.27
C GLU A 89 8.36 17.31 -5.16
N ARG A 90 8.81 17.03 -3.94
CA ARG A 90 10.13 16.49 -3.65
C ARG A 90 10.14 14.96 -3.78
N LYS A 91 11.30 14.40 -4.17
CA LYS A 91 11.57 12.95 -4.19
C LYS A 91 12.33 12.53 -2.93
N TYR A 92 12.15 11.27 -2.54
CA TYR A 92 12.78 10.65 -1.39
C TYR A 92 13.36 9.28 -1.76
N ARG A 93 14.48 8.91 -1.13
CA ARG A 93 15.16 7.64 -1.39
C ARG A 93 15.10 6.70 -0.19
N ASN A 94 15.78 7.05 0.89
CA ASN A 94 15.82 6.29 2.13
C ASN A 94 15.09 7.09 3.21
N PHE A 95 14.12 6.51 3.89
CA PHE A 95 13.31 7.25 4.85
C PHE A 95 12.54 6.33 5.80
N VAL A 96 12.08 6.91 6.89
CA VAL A 96 10.95 6.41 7.68
C VAL A 96 9.79 7.36 7.44
N LEU A 97 8.69 6.85 6.89
CA LEU A 97 7.42 7.57 6.73
C LEU A 97 6.45 7.06 7.80
N ASP A 98 5.94 7.96 8.62
CA ASP A 98 4.98 7.66 9.67
C ASP A 98 3.71 8.48 9.44
N LEU A 99 2.55 7.83 9.48
CA LEU A 99 1.28 8.46 9.17
C LEU A 99 0.11 7.72 9.82
N GLU A 100 -0.95 8.45 10.10
CA GLU A 100 -2.24 7.88 10.43
C GLU A 100 -3.23 8.12 9.28
N PHE A 101 -4.10 7.14 9.06
CA PHE A 101 -5.16 7.22 8.06
C PHE A 101 -6.46 6.62 8.60
N LYS A 102 -7.57 7.09 8.09
CA LYS A 102 -8.89 6.45 8.23
C LYS A 102 -9.66 6.58 6.92
N PHE A 103 -10.63 5.74 6.75
CA PHE A 103 -11.48 5.69 5.56
C PHE A 103 -12.95 5.52 5.96
N GLU A 104 -13.85 5.89 5.09
CA GLU A 104 -15.26 5.53 5.22
C GLU A 104 -15.49 4.06 4.80
N ARG A 105 -16.67 3.54 5.08
CA ARG A 105 -17.05 2.19 4.64
C ARG A 105 -16.81 2.01 3.14
N THR A 106 -16.23 0.87 2.74
CA THR A 106 -15.74 0.59 1.38
C THR A 106 -14.63 1.52 0.90
N GLY A 107 -13.93 2.15 1.83
CA GLY A 107 -12.82 3.06 1.51
C GLY A 107 -11.68 2.34 0.79
N ASN A 108 -11.09 3.04 -0.17
CA ASN A 108 -9.96 2.57 -0.95
C ASN A 108 -9.03 3.75 -1.24
N SER A 109 -7.75 3.56 -0.97
CA SER A 109 -6.66 4.48 -1.24
C SER A 109 -5.34 3.70 -1.22
N GLY A 110 -4.21 4.38 -1.23
CA GLY A 110 -2.88 3.75 -1.14
C GLY A 110 -1.81 4.78 -0.83
N VAL A 111 -0.74 4.32 -0.19
CA VAL A 111 0.47 5.11 0.02
C VAL A 111 1.47 4.70 -1.05
N PHE A 112 1.72 5.58 -1.99
CA PHE A 112 2.72 5.39 -3.04
C PHE A 112 4.08 5.93 -2.61
N PHE A 113 5.14 5.25 -3.02
CA PHE A 113 6.53 5.69 -2.82
C PHE A 113 7.41 5.20 -3.97
N ARG A 114 8.63 5.74 -4.08
CA ARG A 114 9.51 5.51 -5.24
C ARG A 114 8.83 5.79 -6.59
N VAL A 115 7.90 6.74 -6.63
CA VAL A 115 7.18 7.08 -7.86
C VAL A 115 8.05 7.98 -8.73
N ALA A 116 8.56 7.42 -9.82
CA ALA A 116 9.37 8.19 -10.79
C ALA A 116 8.51 9.09 -11.66
N ASP A 117 7.31 8.62 -12.03
CA ASP A 117 6.35 9.31 -12.88
C ASP A 117 4.95 9.29 -12.24
N PRO A 118 4.49 10.44 -11.71
CA PRO A 118 3.15 10.56 -11.13
C PRO A 118 1.98 10.34 -12.09
N LEU A 119 2.20 10.39 -13.39
CA LEU A 119 1.17 10.06 -14.38
C LEU A 119 1.15 8.55 -14.71
N ASN A 120 2.10 7.79 -14.17
CA ASN A 120 2.11 6.33 -14.25
C ASN A 120 2.59 5.68 -12.92
N PRO A 121 1.96 5.98 -11.77
CA PRO A 121 2.44 5.54 -10.47
C PRO A 121 2.40 4.02 -10.29
N VAL A 122 1.46 3.34 -10.93
CA VAL A 122 1.26 1.88 -10.79
C VAL A 122 2.43 1.08 -11.39
N ASP A 123 2.98 1.52 -12.51
CA ASP A 123 4.11 0.86 -13.15
C ASP A 123 5.46 1.50 -12.79
N ARG A 124 5.46 2.74 -12.32
CA ARG A 124 6.66 3.52 -12.00
C ARG A 124 6.79 3.87 -10.52
N GLY A 125 6.12 3.13 -9.64
CA GLY A 125 6.15 3.30 -8.20
C GLY A 125 5.84 2.00 -7.46
N ILE A 126 5.74 2.07 -6.15
CA ILE A 126 5.35 0.97 -5.25
C ILE A 126 4.19 1.48 -4.40
N GLU A 127 3.19 0.63 -4.18
CA GLU A 127 2.00 0.95 -3.43
C GLU A 127 1.86 0.07 -2.19
N LEU A 128 1.71 0.71 -1.02
CA LEU A 128 1.21 0.12 0.22
C LEU A 128 -0.29 0.38 0.30
N GLN A 129 -1.08 -0.68 0.23
CA GLN A 129 -2.54 -0.61 0.08
C GLN A 129 -3.26 -0.10 1.32
N ILE A 130 -4.28 0.72 1.10
CA ILE A 130 -5.30 1.11 2.08
C ILE A 130 -6.65 0.68 1.53
N LEU A 131 -7.30 -0.27 2.20
CA LEU A 131 -8.58 -0.82 1.78
C LEU A 131 -9.42 -1.23 2.99
N ASP A 132 -10.73 -1.03 2.93
CA ASP A 132 -11.65 -1.52 3.95
C ASP A 132 -11.76 -3.05 3.89
N THR A 133 -10.83 -3.72 4.56
CA THR A 133 -10.76 -5.19 4.67
C THR A 133 -10.91 -5.66 6.12
N HIS A 134 -11.53 -4.82 6.98
CA HIS A 134 -11.75 -5.19 8.37
C HIS A 134 -12.52 -6.52 8.49
N GLY A 135 -12.02 -7.39 9.38
CA GLY A 135 -12.59 -8.73 9.58
C GLY A 135 -12.13 -9.80 8.58
N LEU A 136 -11.35 -9.44 7.55
CA LEU A 136 -10.78 -10.44 6.65
C LEU A 136 -9.72 -11.28 7.38
N ALA A 137 -9.92 -12.60 7.44
CA ALA A 137 -9.05 -13.49 8.21
C ALA A 137 -7.65 -13.65 7.60
N LYS A 138 -7.55 -13.67 6.26
CA LYS A 138 -6.29 -13.86 5.53
C LYS A 138 -6.16 -12.83 4.42
N PRO A 139 -5.34 -11.78 4.63
CA PRO A 139 -5.16 -10.75 3.63
C PRO A 139 -4.34 -11.24 2.43
N GLY A 140 -4.63 -10.71 1.25
CA GLY A 140 -3.82 -10.80 0.05
C GLY A 140 -2.95 -9.54 -0.14
N HIS A 141 -2.19 -9.52 -1.22
CA HIS A 141 -1.32 -8.36 -1.52
C HIS A 141 -2.10 -7.11 -2.02
N HIS A 142 -3.38 -7.24 -2.32
CA HIS A 142 -4.31 -6.14 -2.66
C HIS A 142 -5.18 -5.72 -1.47
N ASP A 143 -4.99 -6.32 -0.29
CA ASP A 143 -5.72 -5.97 0.92
C ASP A 143 -4.92 -4.97 1.76
N CYS A 144 -5.58 -4.35 2.74
CA CYS A 144 -4.97 -3.32 3.56
C CYS A 144 -3.65 -3.78 4.19
N GLY A 145 -2.60 -2.98 4.07
CA GLY A 145 -1.25 -3.30 4.54
C GLY A 145 -0.42 -4.16 3.60
N GLY A 146 -0.97 -4.60 2.46
CA GLY A 146 -0.22 -5.33 1.44
C GLY A 146 0.59 -4.40 0.52
N ILE A 147 1.71 -4.90 0.00
CA ILE A 147 2.43 -4.28 -1.11
C ILE A 147 1.85 -4.85 -2.40
N ILE A 148 1.17 -4.00 -3.16
CA ILE A 148 0.48 -4.39 -4.39
C ILE A 148 1.42 -5.16 -5.32
N ARG A 149 0.97 -6.33 -5.82
CA ARG A 149 1.71 -7.23 -6.72
C ARG A 149 2.97 -7.89 -6.11
N ALA A 150 3.28 -7.65 -4.82
CA ALA A 150 4.51 -8.17 -4.22
C ALA A 150 4.29 -9.03 -2.99
N MET A 151 3.64 -8.51 -1.95
CA MET A 151 3.56 -9.20 -0.66
C MET A 151 2.27 -8.84 0.08
N ALA A 152 1.58 -9.85 0.61
CA ALA A 152 0.48 -9.65 1.55
C ALA A 152 1.02 -9.26 2.93
N ALA A 153 0.24 -8.48 3.69
CA ALA A 153 0.52 -8.31 5.11
C ALA A 153 0.49 -9.67 5.84
N ALA A 154 1.41 -9.89 6.75
CA ALA A 154 1.47 -11.14 7.53
C ALA A 154 0.19 -11.38 8.34
N ARG A 155 -0.50 -10.29 8.71
CA ARG A 155 -1.77 -10.29 9.43
C ARG A 155 -2.62 -9.09 9.02
N ASN A 156 -3.93 -9.26 9.03
CA ASN A 156 -4.85 -8.13 8.85
C ASN A 156 -4.97 -7.33 10.16
N MET A 157 -4.39 -6.14 10.19
CA MET A 157 -4.37 -5.25 11.34
C MET A 157 -5.35 -4.08 11.20
N VAL A 158 -6.12 -4.01 10.09
CA VAL A 158 -7.00 -2.88 9.81
C VAL A 158 -8.14 -2.81 10.81
N LYS A 159 -8.39 -1.60 11.32
CA LYS A 159 -9.52 -1.29 12.19
C LYS A 159 -10.78 -0.99 11.38
N PRO A 160 -11.96 -1.03 11.99
CA PRO A 160 -13.21 -0.67 11.32
C PRO A 160 -13.15 0.69 10.63
N ALA A 161 -13.98 0.84 9.57
CA ALA A 161 -14.17 2.14 8.91
C ALA A 161 -14.54 3.24 9.94
N GLY A 162 -13.93 4.42 9.78
CA GLY A 162 -14.05 5.54 10.71
C GLY A 162 -13.03 5.57 11.83
N GLU A 163 -12.30 4.49 12.09
CA GLU A 163 -11.23 4.44 13.07
C GLU A 163 -9.86 4.77 12.46
N TRP A 164 -8.99 5.40 13.26
CA TRP A 164 -7.63 5.73 12.84
C TRP A 164 -6.73 4.50 12.87
N ASN A 165 -6.11 4.24 11.74
CA ASN A 165 -5.04 3.26 11.52
C ASN A 165 -3.70 3.99 11.42
N ARG A 166 -2.58 3.29 11.64
CA ARG A 166 -1.25 3.87 11.54
C ARG A 166 -0.29 2.96 10.79
N TYR A 167 0.42 3.54 9.84
CA TYR A 167 1.58 2.94 9.20
C TYR A 167 2.86 3.64 9.64
N THR A 168 3.89 2.84 9.90
CA THR A 168 5.28 3.28 9.87
C THR A 168 6.00 2.47 8.80
N LEU A 169 6.36 3.11 7.70
CA LEU A 169 7.06 2.51 6.58
C LEU A 169 8.53 2.92 6.63
N THR A 170 9.43 1.95 6.78
CA THR A 170 10.88 2.17 6.70
C THR A 170 11.40 1.62 5.38
N LEU A 171 12.06 2.48 4.63
CA LEU A 171 12.74 2.13 3.39
C LEU A 171 14.20 2.54 3.48
N GLN A 172 15.10 1.55 3.47
CA GLN A 172 16.54 1.78 3.48
C GLN A 172 17.21 0.88 2.45
N ALA A 173 17.84 1.48 1.46
CA ALA A 173 18.30 0.79 0.25
C ALA A 173 17.14 -0.04 -0.35
N ASP A 174 17.28 -1.34 -0.45
CA ASP A 174 16.23 -2.22 -0.98
C ASP A 174 15.45 -3.00 0.11
N LEU A 175 15.65 -2.66 1.38
CA LEU A 175 14.88 -3.24 2.47
C LEU A 175 13.66 -2.36 2.80
N LEU A 176 12.48 -2.91 2.59
CA LEU A 176 11.20 -2.34 2.97
C LEU A 176 10.66 -3.03 4.22
N GLN A 177 10.28 -2.24 5.22
CA GLN A 177 9.58 -2.70 6.42
C GLN A 177 8.30 -1.88 6.59
N VAL A 178 7.21 -2.53 6.98
CA VAL A 178 5.95 -1.86 7.34
C VAL A 178 5.48 -2.34 8.70
N ASP A 179 5.34 -1.40 9.62
CA ASP A 179 4.68 -1.60 10.90
C ASP A 179 3.25 -1.05 10.79
N PHE A 180 2.26 -1.92 11.00
CA PHE A 180 0.85 -1.62 10.86
C PHE A 180 0.14 -1.81 12.21
N ASN A 181 -0.41 -0.73 12.78
CA ASN A 181 -1.10 -0.72 14.07
C ASN A 181 -0.33 -1.45 15.20
N GLY A 182 1.00 -1.25 15.25
CA GLY A 182 1.85 -1.80 16.31
C GLY A 182 2.41 -3.20 16.03
N GLU A 183 2.21 -3.76 14.85
CA GLU A 183 2.83 -5.03 14.44
C GLU A 183 3.63 -4.86 13.13
N ARG A 184 4.80 -5.49 13.04
CA ARG A 184 5.56 -5.55 11.78
C ARG A 184 4.92 -6.54 10.84
N THR A 185 4.20 -6.06 9.84
CA THR A 185 3.43 -6.90 8.92
C THR A 185 4.13 -7.19 7.59
N ILE A 186 5.14 -6.37 7.23
CA ILE A 186 5.94 -6.55 6.00
C ILE A 186 7.43 -6.44 6.34
N MET A 187 8.21 -7.35 5.78
CA MET A 187 9.65 -7.24 5.61
C MET A 187 10.00 -7.79 4.23
N LEU A 188 10.37 -6.92 3.29
CA LEU A 188 10.53 -7.25 1.88
C LEU A 188 11.85 -6.71 1.34
N ALA A 189 12.68 -7.60 0.79
CA ALA A 189 13.84 -7.22 -0.01
C ALA A 189 13.36 -6.91 -1.43
N LEU A 190 13.33 -5.63 -1.80
CA LEU A 190 12.79 -5.17 -3.08
C LEU A 190 13.58 -5.71 -4.27
N ASP A 191 14.91 -5.80 -4.16
CA ASP A 191 15.82 -6.36 -5.18
C ASP A 191 15.56 -7.84 -5.49
N LYS A 192 14.92 -8.57 -4.57
CA LYS A 192 14.54 -9.99 -4.68
C LYS A 192 13.05 -10.20 -4.88
N SER A 193 12.31 -9.15 -5.17
CA SER A 193 10.86 -9.16 -5.29
C SER A 193 10.41 -8.76 -6.71
N PRO A 194 9.13 -8.87 -7.05
CA PRO A 194 8.56 -8.29 -8.27
C PRO A 194 8.77 -6.78 -8.41
N MET A 195 9.24 -6.11 -7.35
CA MET A 195 9.54 -4.66 -7.33
C MET A 195 10.99 -4.32 -7.67
N LYS A 196 11.85 -5.29 -8.02
CA LYS A 196 13.29 -5.12 -8.23
C LYS A 196 13.67 -4.04 -9.27
N ASP A 197 12.82 -3.84 -10.27
CA ASP A 197 13.05 -2.88 -11.35
C ASP A 197 12.39 -1.51 -11.07
N ARG A 198 11.89 -1.29 -9.85
CA ARG A 198 11.34 0.01 -9.45
C ARG A 198 12.45 1.02 -9.17
N PRO A 199 12.20 2.32 -9.40
CA PRO A 199 13.17 3.37 -9.11
C PRO A 199 13.69 3.31 -7.67
N ALA A 200 14.97 3.74 -7.49
CA ALA A 200 15.56 3.79 -6.15
C ALA A 200 15.04 4.98 -5.31
N ASP A 201 14.58 6.04 -5.99
CA ASP A 201 13.99 7.25 -5.38
C ASP A 201 12.73 7.65 -6.14
N GLY A 202 11.90 8.48 -5.53
CA GLY A 202 10.71 8.98 -6.16
C GLY A 202 9.82 9.78 -5.23
N HIS A 203 8.71 10.24 -5.78
CA HIS A 203 7.69 10.95 -5.03
C HIS A 203 6.98 10.01 -4.05
N ILE A 204 6.51 10.57 -2.95
CA ILE A 204 5.56 9.95 -2.04
C ILE A 204 4.18 10.48 -2.40
N GLY A 205 3.14 9.65 -2.33
CA GLY A 205 1.80 10.12 -2.65
C GLY A 205 0.68 9.28 -2.06
N PHE A 206 -0.53 9.81 -2.21
CA PHE A 206 -1.76 9.18 -1.77
C PHE A 206 -2.71 9.01 -2.96
N GLN A 207 -3.27 7.81 -3.07
CA GLN A 207 -4.16 7.45 -4.17
C GLN A 207 -5.53 8.14 -4.02
N ASP A 208 -6.02 8.67 -5.13
CA ASP A 208 -7.41 9.06 -5.31
C ASP A 208 -8.18 7.95 -6.03
N GLU A 209 -8.95 7.17 -5.28
CA GLU A 209 -9.86 6.14 -5.80
C GLU A 209 -11.32 6.63 -5.84
N ALA A 210 -11.53 7.94 -5.74
CA ALA A 210 -12.84 8.56 -5.56
C ALA A 210 -13.62 8.01 -4.33
N LYS A 211 -12.88 7.68 -3.26
CA LYS A 211 -13.40 7.26 -1.96
C LYS A 211 -12.86 8.17 -0.87
N ARG A 212 -13.70 8.53 0.06
CA ARG A 212 -13.28 9.44 1.13
C ARG A 212 -12.27 8.76 2.05
N VAL A 213 -11.13 9.42 2.23
CA VAL A 213 -10.04 9.02 3.12
C VAL A 213 -9.47 10.26 3.82
N TRP A 214 -8.95 10.07 5.01
CA TRP A 214 -8.32 11.12 5.82
C TRP A 214 -6.92 10.68 6.22
N TYR A 215 -5.99 11.62 6.20
CA TYR A 215 -4.62 11.45 6.67
C TYR A 215 -4.30 12.51 7.71
N ARG A 216 -3.52 12.13 8.74
CA ARG A 216 -2.98 13.08 9.73
C ARG A 216 -1.63 12.60 10.22
N GLY A 217 -0.89 13.51 10.89
CA GLY A 217 0.41 13.17 11.48
C GLY A 217 1.43 12.66 10.46
N VAL A 218 1.25 13.02 9.17
CA VAL A 218 2.13 12.57 8.08
C VAL A 218 3.47 13.26 8.22
N ARG A 219 4.51 12.47 8.53
CA ARG A 219 5.86 12.96 8.79
C ARG A 219 6.91 12.00 8.28
N ILE A 220 8.07 12.52 7.95
CA ILE A 220 9.17 11.75 7.37
C ILE A 220 10.46 12.00 8.11
N LYS A 221 11.29 10.96 8.21
CA LYS A 221 12.69 11.04 8.62
C LYS A 221 13.55 10.47 7.51
N GLU A 222 14.40 11.30 6.89
CA GLU A 222 15.33 10.81 5.89
C GLU A 222 16.47 10.04 6.56
N LEU A 223 16.85 8.93 5.93
CA LEU A 223 17.94 8.06 6.35
C LEU A 223 19.14 8.26 5.41
N LYS A 224 20.33 8.06 5.95
CA LYS A 224 21.59 8.14 5.19
C LYS A 224 21.83 6.87 4.35
#